data_8a96e961728414646112ddf106de905c
#
_entry.id   8a96e961728414646112ddf106de905c
#
_cell.length_a   1.000
_cell.length_b   1.000
_cell.length_c   1.000
_cell.angle_alpha   90.00
_cell.angle_beta   90.00
_cell.angle_gamma   90.00
#
_symmetry.space_group_name_H-M   'P 1'
#
loop_
_entity.id
_entity.type
_entity.pdbx_description
1 polymer ?
#
loop_
_entity_poly.entity_id
_entity_poly.type
_entity_poly.pdbx_seq_one_letter_code
_entity_poly.pdbx_strand_id
1 'polypeptide(L)'
;RASILFIILLSGRLFKRRADPLTSLAAAFFIILLIRPLDLFSLGFQLSFLAVLGIITLGDRFSAGLRRFSWFRRLPKLLQNALLAYGTTLAASLATFVPLSNVYHRVSLIGLLISPIAIVMVGLLMAGFLGVLLISFIHIPFAIFAATPVKLLTQGYLLGVTFFAKLPYASLRLPYIPPAAVGLIYLLIHIPTRYVAWKPKLKFITAGILCGLLALTPFLPQDQSLRY
;
A
#
# COMPACT_ATOMS: atom_id res chain seq x y z
N ARG A 1 -7.18 -9.47 11.52
CA ARG A 1 -6.04 -9.66 10.59
C ARG A 1 -4.86 -8.78 10.97
N ALA A 2 -5.03 -7.46 11.04
CA ALA A 2 -3.96 -6.54 11.46
C ALA A 2 -3.43 -6.86 12.85
N SER A 3 -4.30 -7.25 13.79
CA SER A 3 -3.91 -7.64 15.16
C SER A 3 -3.03 -8.88 15.16
N ILE A 4 -3.35 -9.90 14.34
CA ILE A 4 -2.54 -11.12 14.24
C ILE A 4 -1.17 -10.82 13.65
N LEU A 5 -1.12 -10.03 12.57
CA LEU A 5 0.13 -9.55 12.00
C LEU A 5 0.98 -8.79 13.02
N PHE A 6 0.35 -7.89 13.77
CA PHE A 6 1.03 -7.09 14.79
C PHE A 6 1.57 -7.97 15.94
N ILE A 7 0.78 -8.92 16.43
CA ILE A 7 1.18 -9.86 17.49
C ILE A 7 2.38 -10.70 17.02
N ILE A 8 2.36 -11.23 15.80
CA ILE A 8 3.46 -12.05 15.27
C ILE A 8 4.74 -11.22 15.11
N LEU A 9 4.63 -9.98 14.58
CA LEU A 9 5.77 -9.07 14.48
C LEU A 9 6.34 -8.70 15.86
N LEU A 10 5.47 -8.48 16.84
CA LEU A 10 5.87 -8.13 18.20
C LEU A 10 6.53 -9.32 18.89
N SER A 11 5.98 -10.53 18.75
CA SER A 11 6.54 -11.76 19.29
C SER A 11 7.95 -12.03 18.75
N GLY A 12 8.17 -11.82 17.43
CA GLY A 12 9.50 -11.95 16.84
C GLY A 12 10.53 -11.01 17.45
N ARG A 13 10.13 -9.81 17.86
CA ARG A 13 11.01 -8.84 18.55
C ARG A 13 11.27 -9.25 20.01
N LEU A 14 10.27 -9.76 20.71
CA LEU A 14 10.40 -10.20 22.12
C LEU A 14 11.37 -11.36 22.27
N PHE A 15 11.42 -12.29 21.33
CA PHE A 15 12.35 -13.42 21.35
C PHE A 15 13.79 -13.05 20.95
N LYS A 16 14.14 -11.74 20.88
CA LYS A 16 15.50 -11.24 20.56
C LYS A 16 16.15 -11.85 19.30
N ARG A 17 15.40 -12.58 18.50
CA ARG A 17 15.86 -13.04 17.20
C ARG A 17 15.71 -11.87 16.20
N ARG A 18 16.72 -11.67 15.38
CA ARG A 18 16.61 -10.81 14.19
C ARG A 18 15.63 -11.49 13.21
N ALA A 19 14.33 -11.45 13.56
CA ALA A 19 13.31 -11.96 12.68
C ALA A 19 13.30 -11.06 11.42
N ASP A 20 13.66 -11.65 10.29
CA ASP A 20 13.57 -10.96 9.02
C ASP A 20 12.09 -10.60 8.78
N PRO A 21 11.73 -9.34 8.46
CA PRO A 21 10.34 -8.92 8.27
C PRO A 21 9.58 -9.80 7.27
N LEU A 22 10.28 -10.31 6.24
CA LEU A 22 9.70 -11.20 5.26
C LEU A 22 9.30 -12.56 5.86
N THR A 23 10.16 -13.12 6.71
CA THR A 23 9.88 -14.40 7.41
C THR A 23 8.69 -14.24 8.35
N SER A 24 8.61 -13.12 9.08
CA SER A 24 7.47 -12.82 9.95
C SER A 24 6.16 -12.66 9.17
N LEU A 25 6.23 -12.01 8.00
CA LEU A 25 5.08 -11.87 7.10
C LEU A 25 4.62 -13.23 6.56
N ALA A 26 5.56 -14.09 6.15
CA ALA A 26 5.28 -15.44 5.68
C ALA A 26 4.65 -16.30 6.78
N ALA A 27 5.20 -16.26 8.00
CA ALA A 27 4.61 -16.97 9.14
C ALA A 27 3.18 -16.53 9.42
N ALA A 28 2.91 -15.22 9.42
CA ALA A 28 1.56 -14.66 9.60
C ALA A 28 0.61 -15.11 8.47
N PHE A 29 1.09 -15.13 7.23
CA PHE A 29 0.34 -15.61 6.07
C PHE A 29 -0.10 -17.06 6.27
N PHE A 30 0.83 -17.95 6.59
CA PHE A 30 0.52 -19.37 6.81
C PHE A 30 -0.40 -19.60 8.00
N ILE A 31 -0.20 -18.92 9.13
CA ILE A 31 -1.04 -19.06 10.32
C ILE A 31 -2.49 -18.65 10.01
N ILE A 32 -2.71 -17.53 9.33
CA ILE A 32 -4.07 -17.08 8.99
C ILE A 32 -4.73 -18.05 8.03
N LEU A 33 -4.01 -18.55 7.01
CA LEU A 33 -4.56 -19.51 6.05
C LEU A 33 -4.83 -20.88 6.67
N LEU A 34 -4.07 -21.28 7.68
CA LEU A 34 -4.34 -22.52 8.41
C LEU A 34 -5.67 -22.45 9.18
N ILE A 35 -6.00 -21.27 9.73
CA ILE A 35 -7.25 -21.04 10.48
C ILE A 35 -8.42 -20.77 9.52
N ARG A 36 -8.18 -20.02 8.43
CA ARG A 36 -9.19 -19.59 7.47
C ARG A 36 -8.67 -19.63 6.03
N PRO A 37 -8.68 -20.80 5.37
CA PRO A 37 -8.11 -20.97 4.04
C PRO A 37 -8.80 -20.11 2.98
N LEU A 38 -10.13 -19.88 3.12
CA LEU A 38 -10.92 -19.05 2.19
C LEU A 38 -10.54 -17.55 2.24
N ASP A 39 -9.86 -17.10 3.28
CA ASP A 39 -9.40 -15.71 3.37
C ASP A 39 -8.43 -15.34 2.25
N LEU A 40 -7.75 -16.31 1.63
CA LEU A 40 -6.88 -16.11 0.47
C LEU A 40 -7.59 -15.37 -0.68
N PHE A 41 -8.86 -15.68 -0.90
CA PHE A 41 -9.67 -15.09 -1.98
C PHE A 41 -10.31 -13.75 -1.57
N SER A 42 -10.21 -13.37 -0.31
CA SER A 42 -10.75 -12.10 0.14
C SER A 42 -9.84 -10.93 -0.26
N LEU A 43 -10.42 -9.91 -0.90
CA LEU A 43 -9.70 -8.71 -1.31
C LEU A 43 -8.95 -8.05 -0.14
N GLY A 44 -9.58 -7.98 1.03
CA GLY A 44 -8.95 -7.38 2.22
C GLY A 44 -7.70 -8.13 2.71
N PHE A 45 -7.65 -9.45 2.59
CA PHE A 45 -6.46 -10.24 2.89
C PHE A 45 -5.35 -9.94 1.88
N GLN A 46 -5.67 -10.03 0.58
CA GLN A 46 -4.72 -9.76 -0.49
C GLN A 46 -4.11 -8.36 -0.37
N LEU A 47 -4.94 -7.32 -0.21
CA LEU A 47 -4.48 -5.95 -0.07
C LEU A 47 -3.57 -5.76 1.15
N SER A 48 -3.93 -6.35 2.30
CA SER A 48 -3.13 -6.21 3.53
C SER A 48 -1.75 -6.84 3.38
N PHE A 49 -1.68 -8.07 2.88
CA PHE A 49 -0.40 -8.78 2.72
C PHE A 49 0.46 -8.18 1.61
N LEU A 50 -0.15 -7.81 0.48
CA LEU A 50 0.57 -7.18 -0.62
C LEU A 50 1.09 -5.78 -0.26
N ALA A 51 0.33 -4.99 0.50
CA ALA A 51 0.81 -3.69 0.98
C ALA A 51 2.07 -3.86 1.85
N VAL A 52 2.04 -4.77 2.83
CA VAL A 52 3.20 -5.02 3.70
C VAL A 52 4.37 -5.59 2.89
N LEU A 53 4.11 -6.52 1.98
CA LEU A 53 5.14 -7.07 1.09
C LEU A 53 5.77 -5.96 0.24
N GLY A 54 4.97 -5.06 -0.33
CA GLY A 54 5.44 -3.92 -1.09
C GLY A 54 6.32 -2.98 -0.25
N ILE A 55 5.93 -2.68 0.98
CA ILE A 55 6.74 -1.87 1.90
C ILE A 55 8.08 -2.53 2.17
N ILE A 56 8.10 -3.82 2.49
CA ILE A 56 9.33 -4.55 2.82
C ILE A 56 10.26 -4.65 1.60
N THR A 57 9.72 -4.89 0.41
CA THR A 57 10.53 -5.18 -0.78
C THR A 57 10.91 -3.94 -1.58
N LEU A 58 9.96 -3.02 -1.77
CA LEU A 58 10.12 -1.81 -2.58
C LEU A 58 10.44 -0.57 -1.74
N GLY A 59 9.95 -0.48 -0.50
CA GLY A 59 10.12 0.69 0.37
C GLY A 59 11.59 1.00 0.63
N ASP A 60 12.41 -0.03 0.90
CA ASP A 60 13.87 0.10 1.07
C ASP A 60 14.55 0.67 -0.18
N ARG A 61 14.07 0.33 -1.36
CA ARG A 61 14.62 0.82 -2.64
C ARG A 61 14.28 2.25 -2.91
N PHE A 62 13.01 2.64 -2.70
CA PHE A 62 12.61 4.03 -2.81
C PHE A 62 13.44 4.89 -1.84
N SER A 63 13.59 4.42 -0.61
CA SER A 63 14.40 5.10 0.41
C SER A 63 15.88 5.19 0.02
N ALA A 64 16.47 4.10 -0.47
CA ALA A 64 17.85 4.08 -0.94
C ALA A 64 18.06 4.94 -2.18
N GLY A 65 17.07 4.94 -3.10
CA GLY A 65 17.08 5.79 -4.29
C GLY A 65 17.09 7.27 -3.92
N LEU A 66 16.19 7.70 -3.03
CA LEU A 66 16.11 9.09 -2.57
C LEU A 66 17.41 9.54 -1.86
N ARG A 67 17.99 8.69 -1.02
CA ARG A 67 19.23 9.00 -0.29
C ARG A 67 20.46 9.13 -1.20
N ARG A 68 20.43 8.63 -2.44
CA ARG A 68 21.50 8.78 -3.43
C ARG A 68 21.63 10.21 -3.96
N PHE A 69 20.54 10.97 -3.97
CA PHE A 69 20.54 12.33 -4.48
C PHE A 69 21.17 13.30 -3.46
N SER A 70 22.10 14.09 -3.91
CA SER A 70 22.81 15.09 -3.06
C SER A 70 21.85 16.17 -2.52
N TRP A 71 20.82 16.56 -3.28
CA TRP A 71 19.81 17.51 -2.85
C TRP A 71 18.99 16.99 -1.66
N PHE A 72 18.72 15.68 -1.57
CA PHE A 72 17.98 15.06 -0.46
C PHE A 72 18.69 15.31 0.89
N ARG A 73 20.02 15.25 0.92
CA ARG A 73 20.79 15.47 2.16
C ARG A 73 20.77 16.93 2.62
N ARG A 74 20.49 17.87 1.72
CA ARG A 74 20.40 19.33 2.03
C ARG A 74 19.03 19.72 2.58
N LEU A 75 18.02 18.85 2.49
CA LEU A 75 16.68 19.12 3.00
C LEU A 75 16.64 19.05 4.53
N PRO A 76 15.76 19.82 5.18
CA PRO A 76 15.51 19.67 6.61
C PRO A 76 14.99 18.26 6.93
N LYS A 77 15.33 17.75 8.11
CA LYS A 77 14.99 16.37 8.54
C LYS A 77 13.50 16.05 8.41
N LEU A 78 12.65 17.03 8.63
CA LEU A 78 11.19 16.89 8.50
C LEU A 78 10.79 16.51 7.06
N LEU A 79 11.33 17.23 6.08
CA LEU A 79 11.09 16.96 4.64
C LEU A 79 11.71 15.64 4.19
N GLN A 80 12.88 15.28 4.71
CA GLN A 80 13.49 13.97 4.44
C GLN A 80 12.57 12.84 4.91
N ASN A 81 12.05 12.93 6.14
CA ASN A 81 11.15 11.93 6.70
C ASN A 81 9.82 11.87 5.93
N ALA A 82 9.28 13.01 5.52
CA ALA A 82 8.06 13.08 4.72
C ALA A 82 8.25 12.40 3.35
N LEU A 83 9.38 12.65 2.67
CA LEU A 83 9.70 12.01 1.39
C LEU A 83 9.94 10.50 1.52
N LEU A 84 10.56 10.06 2.61
CA LEU A 84 10.73 8.62 2.89
C LEU A 84 9.37 7.96 3.15
N ALA A 85 8.51 8.59 3.94
CA ALA A 85 7.13 8.12 4.16
C ALA A 85 6.34 8.09 2.86
N TYR A 86 6.50 9.07 1.98
CA TYR A 86 5.91 9.07 0.64
C TYR A 86 6.37 7.87 -0.18
N GLY A 87 7.67 7.56 -0.17
CA GLY A 87 8.23 6.41 -0.86
C GLY A 87 7.65 5.07 -0.37
N THR A 88 7.46 4.92 0.94
CA THR A 88 6.83 3.71 1.51
C THR A 88 5.36 3.60 1.13
N THR A 89 4.62 4.71 1.10
CA THR A 89 3.21 4.74 0.65
C THR A 89 3.09 4.38 -0.82
N LEU A 90 3.98 4.92 -1.68
CA LEU A 90 4.04 4.53 -3.09
C LEU A 90 4.32 3.04 -3.27
N ALA A 91 5.26 2.49 -2.50
CA ALA A 91 5.58 1.06 -2.54
C ALA A 91 4.36 0.18 -2.21
N ALA A 92 3.61 0.54 -1.16
CA ALA A 92 2.38 -0.15 -0.79
C ALA A 92 1.31 -0.03 -1.88
N SER A 93 1.12 1.18 -2.42
CA SER A 93 0.12 1.45 -3.46
C SER A 93 0.42 0.68 -4.76
N LEU A 94 1.69 0.63 -5.17
CA LEU A 94 2.11 -0.15 -6.35
C LEU A 94 1.89 -1.65 -6.15
N ALA A 95 2.16 -2.17 -4.95
CA ALA A 95 1.95 -3.57 -4.65
C ALA A 95 0.45 -3.95 -4.61
N THR A 96 -0.42 -3.04 -4.18
CA THR A 96 -1.88 -3.27 -4.11
C THR A 96 -2.63 -2.86 -5.38
N PHE A 97 -1.94 -2.24 -6.35
CA PHE A 97 -2.53 -1.71 -7.57
C PHE A 97 -3.30 -2.76 -8.37
N VAL A 98 -2.73 -3.95 -8.56
CA VAL A 98 -3.28 -4.97 -9.45
C VAL A 98 -4.59 -5.56 -8.91
N PRO A 99 -4.69 -6.06 -7.65
CA PRO A 99 -5.96 -6.58 -7.15
C PRO A 99 -7.01 -5.47 -7.05
N LEU A 100 -6.61 -4.24 -6.75
CA LEU A 100 -7.52 -3.11 -6.68
C LEU A 100 -8.11 -2.78 -8.06
N SER A 101 -7.26 -2.76 -9.11
CA SER A 101 -7.70 -2.51 -10.48
C SER A 101 -8.65 -3.59 -11.00
N ASN A 102 -8.44 -4.86 -10.64
CA ASN A 102 -9.30 -5.96 -11.07
C ASN A 102 -10.69 -5.94 -10.44
N VAL A 103 -10.80 -5.45 -9.19
CA VAL A 103 -12.10 -5.38 -8.50
C VAL A 103 -12.86 -4.12 -8.89
N TYR A 104 -12.20 -2.98 -8.93
CA TYR A 104 -12.88 -1.70 -9.17
C TYR A 104 -12.87 -1.27 -10.63
N HIS A 105 -12.05 -1.89 -11.50
CA HIS A 105 -11.88 -1.53 -12.93
C HIS A 105 -11.54 -0.04 -13.14
N ARG A 106 -11.10 0.62 -12.06
CA ARG A 106 -10.72 2.03 -12.04
C ARG A 106 -9.52 2.22 -11.14
N VAL A 107 -8.58 3.00 -11.58
CA VAL A 107 -7.42 3.41 -10.78
C VAL A 107 -7.32 4.91 -10.77
N SER A 108 -7.21 5.47 -9.59
CA SER A 108 -7.01 6.89 -9.40
C SER A 108 -5.52 7.21 -9.37
N LEU A 109 -4.99 7.82 -10.44
CA LEU A 109 -3.62 8.31 -10.46
C LEU A 109 -3.42 9.48 -9.50
N ILE A 110 -4.42 10.35 -9.41
CA ILE A 110 -4.42 11.48 -8.48
C ILE A 110 -4.48 10.98 -7.04
N GLY A 111 -5.28 9.92 -6.78
CA GLY A 111 -5.33 9.28 -5.47
C GLY A 111 -3.96 8.75 -5.03
N LEU A 112 -3.18 8.16 -5.95
CA LEU A 112 -1.82 7.71 -5.66
C LEU A 112 -0.91 8.86 -5.23
N LEU A 113 -1.02 10.00 -5.89
CA LEU A 113 -0.21 11.19 -5.60
C LEU A 113 -0.59 11.84 -4.26
N ILE A 114 -1.88 11.86 -3.94
CA ILE A 114 -2.43 12.55 -2.76
C ILE A 114 -2.44 11.63 -1.52
N SER A 115 -2.37 10.30 -1.71
CA SER A 115 -2.48 9.32 -0.62
C SER A 115 -1.58 9.60 0.60
N PRO A 116 -0.32 10.08 0.50
CA PRO A 116 0.48 10.37 1.68
C PRO A 116 -0.07 11.55 2.49
N ILE A 117 -0.57 12.59 1.81
CA ILE A 117 -1.20 13.73 2.47
C ILE A 117 -2.51 13.28 3.14
N ALA A 118 -3.29 12.47 2.42
CA ALA A 118 -4.53 11.91 2.94
C ALA A 118 -4.31 11.06 4.19
N ILE A 119 -3.26 10.21 4.22
CA ILE A 119 -2.93 9.37 5.38
C ILE A 119 -2.61 10.24 6.60
N VAL A 120 -1.81 11.29 6.45
CA VAL A 120 -1.49 12.21 7.55
C VAL A 120 -2.74 12.92 8.05
N MET A 121 -3.59 13.41 7.13
CA MET A 121 -4.85 14.09 7.48
C MET A 121 -5.83 13.16 8.19
N VAL A 122 -5.99 11.92 7.70
CA VAL A 122 -6.84 10.92 8.36
C VAL A 122 -6.30 10.55 9.74
N GLY A 123 -4.97 10.41 9.89
CA GLY A 123 -4.35 10.18 11.19
C GLY A 123 -4.64 11.30 12.18
N LEU A 124 -4.54 12.56 11.74
CA LEU A 124 -4.86 13.73 12.56
C LEU A 124 -6.34 13.77 12.94
N LEU A 125 -7.23 13.47 11.98
CA LEU A 125 -8.67 13.38 12.24
C LEU A 125 -9.01 12.28 13.23
N MET A 126 -8.41 11.08 13.09
CA MET A 126 -8.62 9.99 14.05
C MET A 126 -8.16 10.35 15.45
N ALA A 127 -6.99 10.99 15.59
CA ALA A 127 -6.50 11.47 16.88
C ALA A 127 -7.45 12.53 17.47
N GLY A 128 -7.94 13.45 16.63
CA GLY A 128 -8.91 14.48 17.02
C GLY A 128 -10.23 13.88 17.50
N PHE A 129 -10.81 12.93 16.74
CA PHE A 129 -12.04 12.24 17.13
C PHE A 129 -11.86 11.45 18.44
N LEU A 130 -10.75 10.76 18.60
CA LEU A 130 -10.44 10.03 19.82
C LEU A 130 -10.32 10.99 21.01
N GLY A 131 -9.65 12.13 20.84
CA GLY A 131 -9.56 13.18 21.85
C GLY A 131 -10.93 13.73 22.27
N VAL A 132 -11.78 14.06 21.30
CA VAL A 132 -13.17 14.51 21.57
C VAL A 132 -13.96 13.43 22.30
N LEU A 133 -13.83 12.17 21.90
CA LEU A 133 -14.49 11.04 22.56
C LEU A 133 -14.06 10.94 24.04
N LEU A 134 -12.77 11.00 24.32
CA LEU A 134 -12.25 10.94 25.69
C LEU A 134 -12.75 12.12 26.55
N ILE A 135 -12.75 13.33 25.99
CA ILE A 135 -13.27 14.52 26.68
C ILE A 135 -14.78 14.39 26.96
N SER A 136 -15.53 13.75 26.05
CA SER A 136 -16.97 13.59 26.21
C SER A 136 -17.35 12.72 27.41
N PHE A 137 -16.51 11.79 27.83
CA PHE A 137 -16.71 11.00 29.04
C PHE A 137 -16.55 11.82 30.34
N ILE A 138 -15.82 12.95 30.27
CA ILE A 138 -15.54 13.79 31.45
C ILE A 138 -16.55 14.94 31.49
N HIS A 139 -16.76 15.67 30.39
CA HIS A 139 -17.58 16.87 30.35
C HIS A 139 -18.12 17.16 28.93
N ILE A 140 -19.42 16.96 28.72
CA ILE A 140 -20.07 17.07 27.42
C ILE A 140 -19.94 18.48 26.79
N PRO A 141 -20.17 19.62 27.52
CA PRO A 141 -20.01 20.95 26.91
C PRO A 141 -18.61 21.24 26.39
N PHE A 142 -17.58 20.73 27.07
CA PHE A 142 -16.19 20.88 26.64
C PHE A 142 -15.89 20.05 25.39
N ALA A 143 -16.50 18.86 25.28
CA ALA A 143 -16.38 18.02 24.10
C ALA A 143 -16.98 18.67 22.85
N ILE A 144 -18.11 19.38 22.98
CA ILE A 144 -18.73 20.11 21.88
C ILE A 144 -17.80 21.23 21.38
N PHE A 145 -17.16 21.96 22.27
CA PHE A 145 -16.19 22.98 21.89
C PHE A 145 -14.97 22.35 21.18
N ALA A 146 -14.42 21.24 21.73
CA ALA A 146 -13.29 20.52 21.15
C ALA A 146 -13.64 19.84 19.81
N ALA A 147 -14.91 19.51 19.54
CA ALA A 147 -15.36 18.95 18.29
C ALA A 147 -15.34 19.95 17.12
N THR A 148 -15.44 21.25 17.40
CA THR A 148 -15.50 22.29 16.36
C THR A 148 -14.28 22.30 15.44
N PRO A 149 -13.03 22.31 15.92
CA PRO A 149 -11.86 22.26 15.05
C PRO A 149 -11.75 20.94 14.29
N VAL A 150 -12.15 19.81 14.90
CA VAL A 150 -12.16 18.51 14.23
C VAL A 150 -13.17 18.51 13.08
N LYS A 151 -14.36 19.09 13.29
CA LYS A 151 -15.38 19.27 12.25
C LYS A 151 -14.86 20.12 11.09
N LEU A 152 -14.20 21.23 11.36
CA LEU A 152 -13.63 22.10 10.33
C LEU A 152 -12.54 21.38 9.52
N LEU A 153 -11.64 20.64 10.18
CA LEU A 153 -10.63 19.82 9.51
C LEU A 153 -11.27 18.74 8.62
N THR A 154 -12.33 18.09 9.12
CA THR A 154 -13.08 17.09 8.35
C THR A 154 -13.71 17.69 7.10
N GLN A 155 -14.34 18.85 7.23
CA GLN A 155 -14.94 19.55 6.09
C GLN A 155 -13.88 19.98 5.08
N GLY A 156 -12.75 20.52 5.53
CA GLY A 156 -11.63 20.87 4.67
C GLY A 156 -11.06 19.67 3.94
N TYR A 157 -10.92 18.53 4.63
CA TYR A 157 -10.48 17.27 4.01
C TYR A 157 -11.46 16.79 2.94
N LEU A 158 -12.77 16.79 3.23
CA LEU A 158 -13.80 16.38 2.27
C LEU A 158 -13.85 17.30 1.04
N LEU A 159 -13.73 18.63 1.24
CA LEU A 159 -13.63 19.59 0.14
C LEU A 159 -12.40 19.31 -0.73
N GLY A 160 -11.26 19.06 -0.11
CA GLY A 160 -10.03 18.67 -0.83
C GLY A 160 -10.23 17.41 -1.67
N VAL A 161 -10.75 16.34 -1.06
CA VAL A 161 -10.99 15.06 -1.76
C VAL A 161 -11.97 15.25 -2.91
N THR A 162 -13.07 15.98 -2.71
CA THR A 162 -14.07 16.24 -3.76
C THR A 162 -13.52 17.10 -4.90
N PHE A 163 -12.68 18.08 -4.58
CA PHE A 163 -11.99 18.90 -5.57
C PHE A 163 -11.09 18.03 -6.46
N PHE A 164 -10.24 17.21 -5.87
CA PHE A 164 -9.33 16.34 -6.61
C PHE A 164 -10.06 15.23 -7.39
N ALA A 165 -11.19 14.75 -6.87
CA ALA A 165 -12.02 13.75 -7.56
C ALA A 165 -12.69 14.30 -8.84
N LYS A 166 -12.92 15.61 -8.91
CA LYS A 166 -13.52 16.28 -10.08
C LYS A 166 -12.52 16.62 -11.18
N LEU A 167 -11.21 16.47 -10.93
CA LEU A 167 -10.20 16.76 -11.94
C LEU A 167 -10.33 15.81 -13.14
N PRO A 168 -10.19 16.32 -14.36
CA PRO A 168 -10.14 15.47 -15.55
C PRO A 168 -8.98 14.48 -15.41
N TYR A 169 -9.19 13.23 -15.83
CA TYR A 169 -8.25 12.11 -15.67
C TYR A 169 -7.96 11.68 -14.23
N ALA A 170 -8.78 12.08 -13.24
CA ALA A 170 -8.64 11.64 -11.85
C ALA A 170 -8.66 10.12 -11.72
N SER A 171 -9.40 9.43 -12.59
CA SER A 171 -9.45 7.97 -12.63
C SER A 171 -9.35 7.45 -14.05
N LEU A 172 -8.47 6.45 -14.24
CA LEU A 172 -8.37 5.68 -15.46
C LEU A 172 -9.18 4.40 -15.33
N ARG A 173 -9.98 4.10 -16.37
CA ARG A 173 -10.62 2.78 -16.50
C ARG A 173 -9.59 1.81 -17.03
N LEU A 174 -9.35 0.72 -16.29
CA LEU A 174 -8.46 -0.34 -16.71
C LEU A 174 -9.29 -1.56 -17.14
N PRO A 175 -8.88 -2.22 -18.22
CA PRO A 175 -9.47 -3.50 -18.60
C PRO A 175 -9.14 -4.54 -17.51
N TYR A 176 -9.89 -5.64 -17.51
CA TYR A 176 -9.61 -6.78 -16.65
C TYR A 176 -8.21 -7.34 -16.94
N ILE A 177 -7.42 -7.51 -15.89
CA ILE A 177 -6.09 -8.09 -15.96
C ILE A 177 -6.22 -9.59 -15.66
N PRO A 178 -5.92 -10.48 -16.61
CA PRO A 178 -6.05 -11.92 -16.38
C PRO A 178 -5.08 -12.38 -15.27
N PRO A 179 -5.43 -13.43 -14.49
CA PRO A 179 -4.65 -13.86 -13.33
C PRO A 179 -3.21 -14.25 -13.67
N ALA A 180 -2.97 -14.75 -14.90
CA ALA A 180 -1.61 -15.00 -15.38
C ALA A 180 -0.80 -13.70 -15.48
N ALA A 181 -1.37 -12.63 -16.02
CA ALA A 181 -0.71 -11.33 -16.10
C ALA A 181 -0.49 -10.71 -14.70
N VAL A 182 -1.42 -10.92 -13.76
CA VAL A 182 -1.22 -10.54 -12.35
C VAL A 182 0.03 -11.17 -11.76
N GLY A 183 0.18 -12.49 -11.91
CA GLY A 183 1.38 -13.21 -11.45
C GLY A 183 2.67 -12.68 -12.10
N LEU A 184 2.64 -12.41 -13.41
CA LEU A 184 3.78 -11.86 -14.15
C LEU A 184 4.14 -10.45 -13.67
N ILE A 185 3.17 -9.59 -13.40
CA ILE A 185 3.40 -8.23 -12.87
C ILE A 185 4.08 -8.31 -11.50
N TYR A 186 3.59 -9.18 -10.60
CA TYR A 186 4.21 -9.33 -9.27
C TYR A 186 5.62 -9.91 -9.36
N LEU A 187 5.86 -10.89 -10.21
CA LEU A 187 7.22 -11.39 -10.47
C LEU A 187 8.12 -10.25 -10.96
N LEU A 188 7.66 -9.45 -11.91
CA LEU A 188 8.40 -8.33 -12.48
C LEU A 188 8.74 -7.26 -11.41
N ILE A 189 7.81 -6.96 -10.53
CA ILE A 189 8.01 -6.01 -9.42
C ILE A 189 9.03 -6.56 -8.41
N HIS A 190 9.06 -7.88 -8.15
CA HIS A 190 9.88 -8.49 -7.10
C HIS A 190 11.24 -8.99 -7.57
N ILE A 191 11.42 -9.35 -8.86
CA ILE A 191 12.72 -9.78 -9.42
C ILE A 191 13.86 -8.81 -9.11
N PRO A 192 13.70 -7.50 -9.28
CA PRO A 192 14.77 -6.58 -8.99
C PRO A 192 15.03 -6.41 -7.48
N THR A 193 14.28 -7.02 -6.56
CA THR A 193 14.50 -6.84 -5.11
C THR A 193 15.77 -7.56 -4.63
N ARG A 194 16.30 -7.13 -3.47
CA ARG A 194 17.51 -7.71 -2.87
C ARG A 194 17.30 -9.15 -2.38
N TYR A 195 16.04 -9.56 -2.19
CA TYR A 195 15.69 -10.90 -1.73
C TYR A 195 15.87 -11.96 -2.82
N VAL A 196 15.94 -11.58 -4.09
CA VAL A 196 16.27 -12.49 -5.19
C VAL A 196 17.77 -12.45 -5.45
N ALA A 197 18.49 -13.48 -5.03
CA ALA A 197 19.96 -13.58 -5.08
C ALA A 197 20.52 -13.88 -6.50
N TRP A 198 19.89 -13.39 -7.54
CA TRP A 198 20.34 -13.62 -8.92
C TRP A 198 21.35 -12.57 -9.37
N LYS A 199 22.25 -12.99 -10.28
CA LYS A 199 23.20 -12.08 -10.93
C LYS A 199 22.45 -10.96 -11.68
N PRO A 200 22.96 -9.71 -11.70
CA PRO A 200 22.23 -8.57 -12.30
C PRO A 200 21.84 -8.82 -13.77
N LYS A 201 22.70 -9.45 -14.56
CA LYS A 201 22.40 -9.81 -15.97
C LYS A 201 21.17 -10.73 -16.08
N LEU A 202 21.04 -11.71 -15.18
CA LEU A 202 19.91 -12.64 -15.19
C LEU A 202 18.61 -11.94 -14.82
N LYS A 203 18.65 -10.97 -13.90
CA LYS A 203 17.47 -10.14 -13.55
C LYS A 203 16.94 -9.32 -14.72
N PHE A 204 17.83 -8.76 -15.54
CA PHE A 204 17.42 -8.02 -16.75
C PHE A 204 16.84 -8.95 -17.81
N ILE A 205 17.42 -10.12 -18.03
CA ILE A 205 16.91 -11.10 -18.99
C ILE A 205 15.53 -11.61 -18.58
N THR A 206 15.34 -11.99 -17.31
CA THR A 206 14.04 -12.46 -16.80
C THR A 206 12.98 -11.35 -16.81
N ALA A 207 13.35 -10.11 -16.49
CA ALA A 207 12.46 -8.98 -16.61
C ALA A 207 12.04 -8.73 -18.07
N GLY A 208 12.96 -8.85 -19.03
CA GLY A 208 12.68 -8.73 -20.46
C GLY A 208 11.73 -9.80 -20.97
N ILE A 209 11.96 -11.07 -20.59
CA ILE A 209 11.08 -12.20 -20.93
C ILE A 209 9.67 -12.00 -20.34
N LEU A 210 9.59 -11.58 -19.08
CA LEU A 210 8.32 -11.31 -18.40
C LEU A 210 7.56 -10.14 -19.03
N CYS A 211 8.24 -9.07 -19.44
CA CYS A 211 7.63 -7.98 -20.19
C CYS A 211 7.10 -8.45 -21.55
N GLY A 212 7.85 -9.30 -22.25
CA GLY A 212 7.42 -9.90 -23.50
C GLY A 212 6.17 -10.79 -23.34
N LEU A 213 6.14 -11.62 -22.30
CA LEU A 213 4.96 -12.43 -21.95
C LEU A 213 3.75 -11.57 -21.56
N LEU A 214 3.97 -10.48 -20.84
CA LEU A 214 2.91 -9.52 -20.50
C LEU A 214 2.33 -8.84 -21.76
N ALA A 215 3.16 -8.51 -22.74
CA ALA A 215 2.71 -7.94 -24.01
C ALA A 215 1.89 -8.95 -24.84
N LEU A 216 2.05 -10.23 -24.62
CA LEU A 216 1.29 -11.29 -25.30
C LEU A 216 -0.06 -11.60 -24.60
N THR A 217 -0.25 -11.19 -23.34
CA THR A 217 -1.50 -11.49 -22.59
C THR A 217 -2.79 -10.96 -23.23
N PRO A 218 -2.85 -9.80 -23.91
CA PRO A 218 -4.06 -9.35 -24.59
C PRO A 218 -4.43 -10.21 -25.83
N PHE A 219 -3.48 -10.98 -26.37
CA PHE A 219 -3.73 -11.87 -27.51
C PHE A 219 -4.18 -13.27 -27.10
N LEU A 220 -4.17 -13.60 -25.79
CA LEU A 220 -4.72 -14.86 -25.31
C LEU A 220 -6.25 -14.80 -25.37
N PRO A 221 -6.93 -15.87 -25.81
CA PRO A 221 -8.39 -15.90 -25.87
C PRO A 221 -8.94 -15.67 -24.45
N GLN A 222 -9.59 -14.53 -24.28
CA GLN A 222 -10.28 -14.21 -23.05
C GLN A 222 -11.59 -14.99 -23.07
N ASP A 223 -11.67 -16.00 -22.23
CA ASP A 223 -12.90 -16.74 -22.00
C ASP A 223 -13.98 -15.76 -21.48
N GLN A 224 -14.96 -15.44 -22.33
CA GLN A 224 -16.01 -14.48 -22.03
C GLN A 224 -17.05 -15.04 -21.03
N SER A 225 -16.88 -16.27 -20.58
CA SER A 225 -17.83 -16.98 -19.69
C SER A 225 -17.86 -16.45 -18.25
N LEU A 226 -16.93 -15.55 -17.86
CA LEU A 226 -16.87 -14.97 -16.51
C LEU A 226 -17.42 -13.53 -16.43
N ARG A 227 -18.24 -13.10 -17.39
CA ARG A 227 -18.84 -11.76 -17.42
C ARG A 227 -20.23 -11.68 -16.80
N TYR A 228 -20.59 -12.58 -15.88
CA TYR A 228 -21.84 -12.49 -15.13
C TYR A 228 -21.59 -12.45 -13.62
#